data_d470a506c3e48c0d977489e40b4297db
#
_entry.id   d470a506c3e48c0d977489e40b4297db
#
_cell.length_a   1.000
_cell.length_b   1.000
_cell.length_c   1.000
_cell.angle_alpha   90.00
_cell.angle_beta   90.00
_cell.angle_gamma   90.00
#
_symmetry.space_group_name_H-M   'P 1'
#
loop_
_entity.id
_entity.type
_entity.pdbx_description
1 polymer ?
#
loop_
_entity_poly.entity_id
_entity_poly.type
_entity_poly.pdbx_seq_one_letter_code
_entity_poly.pdbx_strand_id
1 'polypeptide(L)'
;MGKYDVIVVGGGPAGAVAARECARWGLETVLLEKEFLPRPKICAGAISAAAMNLLDVPIPPEIIEARCSVFHGFYGARQITIELEQDFLVLVSRDIFDFWLVSLAQASGAEVKQGEKVIAVDPGAGGVTVRTSGRVYTARVVIGADGVYSTVARAVRKPFFKKDLAFCVCSEIGTVERDVPWQEGVEVYYGLTPVGYRWIFPKRNRVSTGLGVWPSCTKTVRAAFLDFLQEKGLVVDRRIRGGHIPLGGISRPAVNDGIILAGDAAGFADPFTGEGIRYAIASGRLAAAAAVSLLSRSVPPNRQNLGVYERNCYHSFGADLKAALFISRLFQYFPRVLLGMFFNSREPFAESLQILQGHTDYRQLYRWLLWHTPGLLRRSI
;
A
#
# COMPACT_ATOMS: atom_id res chain seq x y z
N MET A 1 -23.45 4.52 24.84
CA MET A 1 -23.35 4.71 23.38
C MET A 1 -22.33 5.81 23.14
N GLY A 2 -21.15 5.49 22.57
CA GLY A 2 -20.11 6.50 22.32
C GLY A 2 -20.50 7.36 21.11
N LYS A 3 -20.48 8.69 21.28
CA LYS A 3 -20.76 9.65 20.20
C LYS A 3 -19.46 10.40 19.88
N TYR A 4 -19.07 10.42 18.60
CA TYR A 4 -17.84 11.02 18.11
C TYR A 4 -18.10 11.93 16.90
N ASP A 5 -17.20 12.84 16.62
CA ASP A 5 -17.20 13.54 15.33
C ASP A 5 -16.75 12.58 14.21
N VAL A 6 -15.67 11.82 14.47
CA VAL A 6 -15.10 10.89 13.50
C VAL A 6 -14.82 9.53 14.14
N ILE A 7 -15.28 8.46 13.49
CA ILE A 7 -14.82 7.10 13.76
C ILE A 7 -13.92 6.65 12.62
N VAL A 8 -12.71 6.22 12.95
CA VAL A 8 -11.77 5.60 12.00
C VAL A 8 -11.75 4.10 12.24
N VAL A 9 -11.97 3.30 11.21
CA VAL A 9 -11.98 1.85 11.28
C VAL A 9 -10.74 1.27 10.65
N GLY A 10 -9.86 0.66 11.47
CA GLY A 10 -8.61 0.02 11.08
C GLY A 10 -7.36 0.84 11.44
N GLY A 11 -6.43 0.23 12.18
CA GLY A 11 -5.17 0.81 12.66
C GLY A 11 -3.97 0.57 11.72
N GLY A 12 -4.19 0.49 10.40
CA GLY A 12 -3.14 0.53 9.40
C GLY A 12 -2.71 1.96 9.06
N PRO A 13 -1.74 2.17 8.13
CA PRO A 13 -1.22 3.50 7.82
C PRO A 13 -2.29 4.53 7.43
N ALA A 14 -3.30 4.14 6.65
CA ALA A 14 -4.38 5.05 6.26
C ALA A 14 -5.20 5.52 7.47
N GLY A 15 -5.60 4.57 8.33
CA GLY A 15 -6.44 4.90 9.49
C GLY A 15 -5.67 5.62 10.59
N ALA A 16 -4.45 5.21 10.88
CA ALA A 16 -3.62 5.88 11.88
C ALA A 16 -3.35 7.34 11.50
N VAL A 17 -3.00 7.59 10.24
CA VAL A 17 -2.78 8.96 9.74
C VAL A 17 -4.10 9.76 9.74
N ALA A 18 -5.22 9.17 9.30
CA ALA A 18 -6.51 9.86 9.32
C ALA A 18 -6.96 10.21 10.74
N ALA A 19 -6.82 9.29 11.70
CA ALA A 19 -7.18 9.52 13.09
C ALA A 19 -6.31 10.63 13.71
N ARG A 20 -5.00 10.58 13.45
CA ARG A 20 -4.07 11.60 13.91
C ARG A 20 -4.44 12.99 13.40
N GLU A 21 -4.66 13.13 12.11
CA GLU A 21 -5.02 14.41 11.51
C GLU A 21 -6.38 14.93 12.04
N CYS A 22 -7.40 14.09 12.14
CA CYS A 22 -8.69 14.49 12.71
C CYS A 22 -8.55 15.01 14.15
N ALA A 23 -7.81 14.27 15.00
CA ALA A 23 -7.58 14.66 16.39
C ALA A 23 -6.78 15.97 16.52
N ARG A 24 -5.74 16.16 15.70
CA ARG A 24 -4.95 17.41 15.66
C ARG A 24 -5.80 18.64 15.33
N TRP A 25 -6.84 18.47 14.55
CA TRP A 25 -7.80 19.52 14.23
C TRP A 25 -8.96 19.64 15.23
N GLY A 26 -8.84 18.97 16.40
CA GLY A 26 -9.77 19.10 17.52
C GLY A 26 -11.09 18.34 17.37
N LEU A 27 -11.19 17.39 16.42
CA LEU A 27 -12.37 16.55 16.30
C LEU A 27 -12.33 15.42 17.32
N GLU A 28 -13.45 15.16 18.01
CA GLU A 28 -13.61 13.96 18.83
C GLU A 28 -13.48 12.70 17.97
N THR A 29 -12.29 12.08 18.02
CA THR A 29 -11.92 11.01 17.11
C THR A 29 -11.65 9.72 17.88
N VAL A 30 -12.25 8.59 17.42
CA VAL A 30 -11.91 7.25 17.87
C VAL A 30 -11.42 6.40 16.72
N LEU A 31 -10.32 5.66 16.94
CA LEU A 31 -9.80 4.62 16.06
C LEU A 31 -10.17 3.24 16.62
N LEU A 32 -10.90 2.45 15.82
CA LEU A 32 -11.29 1.08 16.15
C LEU A 32 -10.40 0.10 15.39
N GLU A 33 -9.58 -0.68 16.11
CA GLU A 33 -8.75 -1.75 15.52
C GLU A 33 -9.20 -3.11 16.08
N LYS A 34 -9.38 -4.08 15.19
CA LYS A 34 -9.86 -5.42 15.55
C LYS A 34 -8.84 -6.27 16.28
N GLU A 35 -7.57 -6.03 16.06
CA GLU A 35 -6.45 -6.75 16.67
C GLU A 35 -5.83 -5.93 17.81
N PHE A 36 -5.03 -6.58 18.64
CA PHE A 36 -4.17 -5.91 19.60
C PHE A 36 -2.82 -5.59 18.94
N LEU A 37 -2.38 -4.34 19.06
CA LEU A 37 -1.12 -3.85 18.49
C LEU A 37 0.04 -4.06 19.50
N PRO A 38 1.25 -4.37 19.02
CA PRO A 38 1.66 -4.58 17.63
C PRO A 38 1.13 -5.91 17.06
N ARG A 39 0.69 -5.88 15.80
CA ARG A 39 0.11 -7.05 15.11
C ARG A 39 0.81 -7.34 13.79
N PRO A 40 0.96 -8.61 13.41
CA PRO A 40 1.56 -8.96 12.13
C PRO A 40 0.66 -8.50 10.96
N LYS A 41 1.30 -7.92 9.93
CA LYS A 41 0.66 -7.55 8.67
C LYS A 41 1.45 -8.13 7.50
N ILE A 42 0.76 -8.75 6.55
CA ILE A 42 1.37 -9.28 5.31
C ILE A 42 1.86 -8.09 4.48
N CYS A 43 3.17 -7.97 4.31
CA CYS A 43 3.83 -6.92 3.54
C CYS A 43 5.34 -7.18 3.52
N ALA A 44 6.04 -6.76 2.47
CA ALA A 44 7.50 -6.73 2.45
C ALA A 44 8.10 -5.72 3.46
N GLY A 45 7.32 -4.72 3.83
CA GLY A 45 7.76 -3.65 4.74
C GLY A 45 8.59 -2.57 4.05
N ALA A 46 8.56 -2.49 2.72
CA ALA A 46 9.21 -1.43 1.97
C ALA A 46 8.38 -0.15 2.00
N ILE A 47 9.00 0.94 2.41
CA ILE A 47 8.42 2.29 2.44
C ILE A 47 9.26 3.15 1.51
N SER A 48 8.67 3.61 0.43
CA SER A 48 9.35 4.46 -0.56
C SER A 48 9.69 5.84 0.02
N ALA A 49 10.72 6.50 -0.52
CA ALA A 49 11.05 7.87 -0.17
C ALA A 49 9.85 8.80 -0.41
N ALA A 50 9.11 8.58 -1.49
CA ALA A 50 7.86 9.30 -1.75
C ALA A 50 6.79 9.10 -0.66
N ALA A 51 6.71 7.91 -0.04
CA ALA A 51 5.82 7.66 1.10
C ALA A 51 6.33 8.34 2.38
N MET A 52 7.65 8.31 2.61
CA MET A 52 8.27 9.02 3.76
C MET A 52 8.01 10.53 3.70
N ASN A 53 8.12 11.13 2.53
CA ASN A 53 7.84 12.56 2.31
C ASN A 53 6.39 12.98 2.60
N LEU A 54 5.46 12.04 2.66
CA LEU A 54 4.08 12.29 3.07
C LEU A 54 3.89 12.30 4.59
N LEU A 55 4.85 11.82 5.36
CA LEU A 55 4.83 11.89 6.81
C LEU A 55 5.40 13.25 7.25
N ASP A 56 4.73 13.89 8.20
CA ASP A 56 5.18 15.17 8.79
C ASP A 56 6.16 14.97 9.97
N VAL A 57 6.43 13.72 10.30
CA VAL A 57 7.43 13.29 11.28
C VAL A 57 8.33 12.22 10.66
N PRO A 58 9.65 12.28 10.90
CA PRO A 58 10.56 11.25 10.39
C PRO A 58 10.29 9.90 11.07
N ILE A 59 10.50 8.82 10.33
CA ILE A 59 10.47 7.46 10.88
C ILE A 59 11.66 7.33 11.84
N PRO A 60 11.45 6.95 13.11
CA PRO A 60 12.54 6.78 14.07
C PRO A 60 13.59 5.76 13.58
N PRO A 61 14.89 6.04 13.74
CA PRO A 61 15.95 5.16 13.25
C PRO A 61 15.86 3.72 13.77
N GLU A 62 15.36 3.53 14.98
CA GLU A 62 15.17 2.20 15.60
C GLU A 62 14.10 1.35 14.91
N ILE A 63 13.15 1.95 14.21
CA ILE A 63 12.10 1.28 13.42
C ILE A 63 12.64 0.86 12.05
N ILE A 64 13.65 1.57 11.53
CA ILE A 64 14.26 1.28 10.22
C ILE A 64 15.19 0.07 10.36
N GLU A 65 14.89 -0.98 9.61
CA GLU A 65 15.69 -2.21 9.59
C GLU A 65 16.77 -2.19 8.52
N ALA A 66 16.53 -1.50 7.40
CA ALA A 66 17.52 -1.26 6.35
C ALA A 66 17.16 -0.01 5.55
N ARG A 67 18.20 0.60 4.94
CA ARG A 67 18.09 1.68 3.96
C ARG A 67 18.59 1.15 2.63
N CYS A 68 17.93 1.49 1.54
CA CYS A 68 18.21 0.90 0.24
C CYS A 68 18.36 1.99 -0.82
N SER A 69 19.59 2.10 -1.33
CA SER A 69 19.97 2.90 -2.49
C SER A 69 20.28 2.02 -3.70
N VAL A 70 20.43 0.69 -3.51
CA VAL A 70 20.79 -0.26 -4.56
C VAL A 70 19.60 -1.16 -4.89
N PHE A 71 19.34 -1.30 -6.19
CA PHE A 71 18.31 -2.18 -6.76
C PHE A 71 18.94 -3.21 -7.68
N HIS A 72 18.61 -4.47 -7.48
CA HIS A 72 18.99 -5.57 -8.37
C HIS A 72 17.74 -6.15 -9.03
N GLY A 73 17.66 -6.06 -10.34
CA GLY A 73 16.61 -6.69 -11.15
C GLY A 73 17.13 -7.95 -11.84
N PHE A 74 16.33 -9.02 -11.86
CA PHE A 74 16.68 -10.30 -12.49
C PHE A 74 15.57 -10.76 -13.45
N TYR A 75 15.96 -11.20 -14.66
CA TYR A 75 15.06 -11.79 -15.66
C TYR A 75 15.77 -12.87 -16.46
N GLY A 76 15.50 -14.15 -16.18
CA GLY A 76 16.28 -15.26 -16.70
C GLY A 76 17.75 -15.15 -16.27
N ALA A 77 18.67 -15.19 -17.24
CA ALA A 77 20.10 -15.00 -17.00
C ALA A 77 20.54 -13.50 -16.97
N ARG A 78 19.62 -12.57 -17.21
CA ARG A 78 19.92 -11.13 -17.24
C ARG A 78 19.81 -10.55 -15.84
N GLN A 79 20.76 -9.67 -15.52
CA GLN A 79 20.78 -8.89 -14.28
C GLN A 79 21.01 -7.43 -14.60
N ILE A 80 20.32 -6.57 -13.87
CA ILE A 80 20.58 -5.13 -13.87
C ILE A 80 20.75 -4.68 -12.42
N THR A 81 21.79 -3.88 -12.19
CA THR A 81 22.04 -3.21 -10.92
C THR A 81 21.95 -1.71 -11.14
N ILE A 82 21.13 -1.04 -10.34
CA ILE A 82 21.00 0.42 -10.29
C ILE A 82 21.40 0.86 -8.89
N GLU A 83 22.36 1.71 -8.80
CA GLU A 83 22.77 2.41 -7.59
C GLU A 83 22.34 3.87 -7.70
N LEU A 84 21.66 4.37 -6.69
CA LEU A 84 21.16 5.73 -6.60
C LEU A 84 21.95 6.49 -5.52
N GLU A 85 22.11 7.78 -5.68
CA GLU A 85 22.79 8.63 -4.69
C GLU A 85 22.07 8.73 -3.36
N GLN A 86 20.75 8.51 -3.38
CA GLN A 86 19.87 8.57 -2.20
C GLN A 86 19.03 7.32 -2.08
N ASP A 87 18.68 6.98 -0.84
CA ASP A 87 17.75 5.90 -0.56
C ASP A 87 16.43 6.11 -1.31
N PHE A 88 15.99 5.11 -2.05
CA PHE A 88 14.68 5.13 -2.69
C PHE A 88 13.61 4.44 -1.84
N LEU A 89 14.03 3.64 -0.86
CA LEU A 89 13.14 3.06 0.14
C LEU A 89 13.86 2.73 1.44
N VAL A 90 13.08 2.58 2.50
CA VAL A 90 13.51 1.97 3.76
C VAL A 90 12.70 0.72 4.04
N LEU A 91 13.30 -0.23 4.75
CA LEU A 91 12.62 -1.45 5.17
C LEU A 91 12.29 -1.38 6.66
N VAL A 92 11.06 -1.77 6.98
CA VAL A 92 10.55 -1.78 8.36
C VAL A 92 9.80 -3.09 8.65
N SER A 93 9.61 -3.40 9.93
CA SER A 93 8.57 -4.35 10.35
C SER A 93 7.24 -3.64 10.47
N ARG A 94 6.22 -4.17 9.77
CA ARG A 94 4.90 -3.57 9.69
C ARG A 94 4.13 -3.58 11.02
N ASP A 95 4.39 -4.53 11.88
CA ASP A 95 3.83 -4.56 13.23
C ASP A 95 4.30 -3.34 14.05
N ILE A 96 5.59 -3.06 14.04
CA ILE A 96 6.20 -1.92 14.76
C ILE A 96 5.84 -0.59 14.07
N PHE A 97 5.92 -0.53 12.74
CA PHE A 97 5.60 0.68 12.00
C PHE A 97 4.14 1.10 12.14
N ASP A 98 3.20 0.14 12.00
CA ASP A 98 1.78 0.43 12.16
C ASP A 98 1.46 0.85 13.60
N PHE A 99 2.09 0.19 14.60
CA PHE A 99 1.95 0.55 16.02
C PHE A 99 2.47 1.96 16.30
N TRP A 100 3.64 2.32 15.76
CA TRP A 100 4.17 3.68 15.86
C TRP A 100 3.21 4.73 15.30
N LEU A 101 2.65 4.52 14.11
CA LEU A 101 1.68 5.45 13.53
C LEU A 101 0.42 5.59 14.41
N VAL A 102 -0.07 4.50 14.99
CA VAL A 102 -1.22 4.54 15.91
C VAL A 102 -0.86 5.26 17.21
N SER A 103 0.35 5.08 17.73
CA SER A 103 0.84 5.82 18.91
C SER A 103 0.91 7.33 18.66
N LEU A 104 1.28 7.75 17.44
CA LEU A 104 1.23 9.16 17.04
C LEU A 104 -0.20 9.70 17.00
N ALA A 105 -1.17 8.88 16.56
CA ALA A 105 -2.58 9.26 16.57
C ALA A 105 -3.08 9.42 18.02
N GLN A 106 -2.74 8.50 18.89
CA GLN A 106 -3.10 8.55 20.31
C GLN A 106 -2.47 9.77 21.01
N ALA A 107 -1.19 10.05 20.77
CA ALA A 107 -0.49 11.22 21.30
C ALA A 107 -1.10 12.55 20.78
N SER A 108 -1.77 12.53 19.64
CA SER A 108 -2.48 13.67 19.07
C SER A 108 -3.93 13.84 19.60
N GLY A 109 -4.36 12.97 20.53
CA GLY A 109 -5.68 13.05 21.17
C GLY A 109 -6.76 12.10 20.60
N ALA A 110 -6.42 11.23 19.62
CA ALA A 110 -7.34 10.20 19.18
C ALA A 110 -7.53 9.11 20.26
N GLU A 111 -8.76 8.76 20.57
CA GLU A 111 -9.02 7.57 21.38
C GLU A 111 -8.75 6.31 20.55
N VAL A 112 -7.96 5.36 21.07
CA VAL A 112 -7.65 4.09 20.38
C VAL A 112 -8.27 2.93 21.12
N LYS A 113 -9.17 2.21 20.44
CA LYS A 113 -9.81 0.99 20.96
C LYS A 113 -9.36 -0.22 20.16
N GLN A 114 -8.61 -1.09 20.84
CA GLN A 114 -8.12 -2.35 20.27
C GLN A 114 -9.07 -3.51 20.63
N GLY A 115 -9.07 -4.57 19.84
CA GLY A 115 -10.00 -5.69 19.99
C GLY A 115 -11.44 -5.37 19.51
N GLU A 116 -11.66 -4.21 18.90
CA GLU A 116 -12.97 -3.72 18.46
C GLU A 116 -13.22 -4.03 16.96
N LYS A 117 -13.68 -5.23 16.69
CA LYS A 117 -14.00 -5.65 15.32
C LYS A 117 -15.31 -5.04 14.85
N VAL A 118 -15.26 -4.13 13.89
CA VAL A 118 -16.45 -3.59 13.22
C VAL A 118 -17.10 -4.68 12.34
N ILE A 119 -18.41 -4.88 12.52
CA ILE A 119 -19.20 -5.89 11.82
C ILE A 119 -20.27 -5.28 10.90
N ALA A 120 -20.72 -4.06 11.18
CA ALA A 120 -21.67 -3.33 10.33
C ALA A 120 -21.49 -1.82 10.46
N VAL A 121 -21.81 -1.11 9.37
CA VAL A 121 -21.81 0.35 9.30
C VAL A 121 -23.06 0.78 8.54
N ASP A 122 -23.90 1.59 9.17
CA ASP A 122 -25.20 2.01 8.63
C ASP A 122 -25.29 3.54 8.64
N PRO A 123 -25.29 4.19 7.47
CA PRO A 123 -25.59 5.61 7.37
C PRO A 123 -27.05 5.88 7.70
N GLY A 124 -27.33 7.00 8.41
CA GLY A 124 -28.67 7.41 8.80
C GLY A 124 -28.81 8.93 8.91
N ALA A 125 -30.03 9.43 9.10
CA ALA A 125 -30.31 10.87 9.17
C ALA A 125 -29.57 11.60 10.32
N GLY A 126 -29.22 10.88 11.40
CA GLY A 126 -28.51 11.44 12.57
C GLY A 126 -26.99 11.20 12.56
N GLY A 127 -26.43 10.73 11.47
CA GLY A 127 -25.01 10.33 11.34
C GLY A 127 -24.87 8.85 10.98
N VAL A 128 -23.68 8.31 11.20
CA VAL A 128 -23.36 6.91 10.86
C VAL A 128 -23.28 6.07 12.13
N THR A 129 -24.00 4.96 12.14
CA THR A 129 -23.94 3.96 13.22
C THR A 129 -22.91 2.90 12.88
N VAL A 130 -21.99 2.63 13.80
CA VAL A 130 -20.96 1.59 13.69
C VAL A 130 -21.21 0.54 14.76
N ARG A 131 -21.39 -0.71 14.34
CA ARG A 131 -21.53 -1.85 15.24
C ARG A 131 -20.27 -2.69 15.26
N THR A 132 -19.78 -2.97 16.46
CA THR A 132 -18.72 -3.96 16.71
C THR A 132 -19.32 -5.24 17.27
N SER A 133 -18.50 -6.24 17.55
CA SER A 133 -18.95 -7.50 18.20
C SER A 133 -19.54 -7.29 19.58
N GLY A 134 -19.25 -6.17 20.27
CA GLY A 134 -19.70 -5.95 21.65
C GLY A 134 -20.34 -4.59 21.91
N ARG A 135 -20.23 -3.62 20.99
CA ARG A 135 -20.63 -2.23 21.24
C ARG A 135 -21.24 -1.55 20.02
N VAL A 136 -21.93 -0.44 20.27
CA VAL A 136 -22.48 0.44 19.24
C VAL A 136 -21.93 1.85 19.45
N TYR A 137 -21.45 2.42 18.37
CA TYR A 137 -20.91 3.78 18.29
C TYR A 137 -21.67 4.58 17.24
N THR A 138 -21.66 5.91 17.37
CA THR A 138 -22.22 6.82 16.36
C THR A 138 -21.22 7.92 16.07
N ALA A 139 -21.15 8.35 14.80
CA ALA A 139 -20.33 9.48 14.41
C ALA A 139 -20.98 10.29 13.31
N ARG A 140 -20.50 11.53 13.13
CA ARG A 140 -20.87 12.37 11.97
C ARG A 140 -20.21 11.86 10.70
N VAL A 141 -18.95 11.39 10.80
CA VAL A 141 -18.19 10.81 9.70
C VAL A 141 -17.52 9.51 10.13
N VAL A 142 -17.53 8.51 9.25
CA VAL A 142 -16.77 7.25 9.40
C VAL A 142 -15.74 7.16 8.30
N ILE A 143 -14.47 6.96 8.66
CA ILE A 143 -13.37 6.71 7.73
C ILE A 143 -13.04 5.21 7.76
N GLY A 144 -13.37 4.49 6.68
CA GLY A 144 -13.06 3.08 6.51
C GLY A 144 -11.65 2.89 5.98
N ALA A 145 -10.75 2.39 6.84
CA ALA A 145 -9.34 2.07 6.55
C ALA A 145 -9.01 0.62 6.94
N ASP A 146 -10.02 -0.26 6.89
CA ASP A 146 -9.99 -1.65 7.36
C ASP A 146 -9.49 -2.66 6.31
N GLY A 147 -8.79 -2.17 5.28
CA GLY A 147 -8.03 -2.97 4.32
C GLY A 147 -8.89 -3.56 3.20
N VAL A 148 -8.27 -4.48 2.43
CA VAL A 148 -8.87 -5.04 1.20
C VAL A 148 -10.21 -5.75 1.42
N TYR A 149 -10.44 -6.33 2.59
CA TYR A 149 -11.69 -7.01 2.97
C TYR A 149 -12.62 -6.12 3.81
N SER A 150 -12.57 -4.83 3.55
CA SER A 150 -13.29 -3.80 4.30
C SER A 150 -14.76 -4.14 4.56
N THR A 151 -15.14 -4.05 5.81
CA THR A 151 -16.55 -4.08 6.23
C THR A 151 -17.23 -2.75 5.92
N VAL A 152 -16.52 -1.62 6.14
CA VAL A 152 -17.04 -0.28 5.86
C VAL A 152 -17.35 -0.10 4.37
N ALA A 153 -16.53 -0.66 3.49
CA ALA A 153 -16.71 -0.54 2.03
C ALA A 153 -18.06 -1.12 1.54
N ARG A 154 -18.66 -2.05 2.27
CA ARG A 154 -19.96 -2.63 1.91
C ARG A 154 -21.08 -1.60 1.93
N ALA A 155 -20.96 -0.56 2.76
CA ALA A 155 -21.92 0.56 2.80
C ALA A 155 -21.69 1.59 1.69
N VAL A 156 -20.61 1.47 0.90
CA VAL A 156 -20.24 2.41 -0.17
C VAL A 156 -20.32 1.77 -1.55
N ARG A 157 -19.84 0.54 -1.70
CA ARG A 157 -19.70 -0.14 -2.98
C ARG A 157 -19.73 -1.66 -2.87
N LYS A 158 -19.91 -2.32 -4.01
CA LYS A 158 -19.74 -3.77 -4.13
C LYS A 158 -18.27 -4.20 -3.87
N PRO A 159 -18.02 -5.45 -3.43
CA PRO A 159 -16.69 -6.01 -3.27
C PRO A 159 -15.85 -5.89 -4.54
N PHE A 160 -14.52 -6.00 -4.40
CA PHE A 160 -13.60 -6.07 -5.54
C PHE A 160 -13.85 -7.31 -6.39
N PHE A 161 -13.76 -7.18 -7.70
CA PHE A 161 -13.72 -8.34 -8.59
C PHE A 161 -12.35 -9.03 -8.50
N LYS A 162 -12.30 -10.34 -8.75
CA LYS A 162 -11.02 -11.09 -8.74
C LYS A 162 -9.96 -10.50 -9.69
N LYS A 163 -10.40 -9.98 -10.84
CA LYS A 163 -9.51 -9.34 -11.82
C LYS A 163 -8.84 -8.04 -11.32
N ASP A 164 -9.38 -7.44 -10.27
CA ASP A 164 -8.87 -6.19 -9.68
C ASP A 164 -8.01 -6.46 -8.44
N LEU A 165 -7.76 -7.73 -8.13
CA LEU A 165 -6.96 -8.17 -7.01
C LEU A 165 -5.69 -8.85 -7.50
N ALA A 166 -4.53 -8.45 -6.98
CA ALA A 166 -3.35 -9.29 -6.96
C ALA A 166 -3.37 -10.18 -5.71
N PHE A 167 -2.62 -11.27 -5.75
CA PHE A 167 -2.39 -12.10 -4.58
C PHE A 167 -0.89 -12.21 -4.32
N CYS A 168 -0.49 -12.06 -3.08
CA CYS A 168 0.89 -12.24 -2.66
C CYS A 168 1.00 -13.26 -1.53
N VAL A 169 2.13 -13.96 -1.51
CA VAL A 169 2.60 -14.75 -0.39
C VAL A 169 3.95 -14.23 0.04
N CYS A 170 4.22 -14.22 1.34
CA CYS A 170 5.52 -13.82 1.86
C CYS A 170 5.86 -14.54 3.17
N SER A 171 7.14 -14.55 3.48
CA SER A 171 7.70 -14.99 4.75
C SER A 171 8.87 -14.06 5.14
N GLU A 172 9.17 -14.01 6.42
CA GLU A 172 10.43 -13.48 6.92
C GLU A 172 11.29 -14.65 7.36
N ILE A 173 12.55 -14.68 6.96
CA ILE A 173 13.51 -15.76 7.19
C ILE A 173 14.69 -15.19 7.95
N GLY A 174 15.03 -15.80 9.09
CA GLY A 174 16.20 -15.41 9.90
C GLY A 174 17.50 -15.69 9.16
N THR A 175 18.49 -14.80 9.31
CA THR A 175 19.81 -14.90 8.64
C THR A 175 20.95 -15.12 9.62
N VAL A 176 20.68 -15.13 10.93
CA VAL A 176 21.69 -15.12 12.01
C VAL A 176 22.60 -16.36 12.03
N GLU A 177 22.20 -17.48 11.38
CA GLU A 177 22.97 -18.73 11.38
C GLU A 177 23.50 -19.11 9.98
N ARG A 178 23.46 -18.19 9.01
CA ARG A 178 23.81 -18.51 7.62
C ARG A 178 24.72 -17.46 7.04
N ASP A 179 25.90 -17.89 6.60
CA ASP A 179 26.74 -17.16 5.63
C ASP A 179 26.06 -17.10 4.27
N VAL A 180 24.88 -16.46 4.19
CA VAL A 180 24.26 -16.18 2.90
C VAL A 180 24.75 -14.81 2.47
N PRO A 181 25.60 -14.71 1.44
CA PRO A 181 26.07 -13.44 0.93
C PRO A 181 24.91 -12.72 0.24
N TRP A 182 24.17 -11.92 1.00
CA TRP A 182 23.18 -11.02 0.42
C TRP A 182 23.93 -9.87 -0.24
N GLN A 183 23.54 -9.57 -1.46
CA GLN A 183 23.98 -8.35 -2.09
C GLN A 183 23.40 -7.16 -1.31
N GLU A 184 24.16 -6.09 -1.23
CA GLU A 184 23.63 -4.83 -0.70
C GLU A 184 22.46 -4.37 -1.57
N GLY A 185 21.36 -3.93 -0.94
CA GLY A 185 20.16 -3.47 -1.65
C GLY A 185 19.02 -4.48 -1.71
N VAL A 186 18.07 -4.23 -2.57
CA VAL A 186 16.87 -5.06 -2.77
C VAL A 186 16.93 -5.84 -4.06
N GLU A 187 16.50 -7.08 -4.03
CA GLU A 187 16.46 -7.97 -5.20
C GLU A 187 15.01 -8.19 -5.66
N VAL A 188 14.77 -8.02 -6.96
CA VAL A 188 13.47 -8.26 -7.59
C VAL A 188 13.64 -9.14 -8.82
N TYR A 189 12.87 -10.24 -8.84
CA TYR A 189 12.94 -11.29 -9.86
C TYR A 189 11.67 -11.30 -10.70
N TYR A 190 11.80 -11.09 -11.99
CA TYR A 190 10.71 -11.02 -12.96
C TYR A 190 10.60 -12.30 -13.81
N GLY A 191 9.50 -12.43 -14.56
CA GLY A 191 9.34 -13.44 -15.61
C GLY A 191 8.68 -14.75 -15.19
N LEU A 192 8.31 -14.94 -13.92
CA LEU A 192 7.54 -16.11 -13.48
C LEU A 192 6.09 -16.06 -13.96
N THR A 193 5.53 -14.86 -14.03
CA THR A 193 4.16 -14.58 -14.48
C THR A 193 4.17 -13.37 -15.41
N PRO A 194 3.15 -13.21 -16.27
CA PRO A 194 3.06 -12.02 -17.12
C PRO A 194 3.15 -10.70 -16.35
N VAL A 195 2.49 -10.62 -15.17
CA VAL A 195 2.61 -9.49 -14.25
C VAL A 195 2.75 -10.03 -12.83
N GLY A 196 3.86 -9.71 -12.23
CA GLY A 196 4.23 -10.14 -10.90
C GLY A 196 5.73 -10.26 -10.76
N TYR A 197 6.18 -10.37 -9.54
CA TYR A 197 7.59 -10.47 -9.21
C TYR A 197 7.78 -11.23 -7.90
N ARG A 198 8.98 -11.75 -7.73
CA ARG A 198 9.50 -12.28 -6.48
C ARG A 198 10.48 -11.28 -5.92
N TRP A 199 10.62 -11.22 -4.60
CA TRP A 199 11.56 -10.31 -3.97
C TRP A 199 12.35 -10.97 -2.85
N ILE A 200 13.53 -10.42 -2.60
CA ILE A 200 14.36 -10.65 -1.42
C ILE A 200 14.80 -9.28 -0.92
N PHE A 201 14.30 -8.88 0.23
CA PHE A 201 14.57 -7.57 0.83
C PHE A 201 15.30 -7.79 2.16
N PRO A 202 16.60 -7.48 2.22
CA PRO A 202 17.41 -7.69 3.42
C PRO A 202 16.99 -6.72 4.52
N LYS A 203 16.80 -7.25 5.72
CA LYS A 203 16.55 -6.53 6.95
C LYS A 203 17.70 -6.79 7.93
N ARG A 204 17.68 -6.15 9.10
CA ARG A 204 18.79 -6.17 10.07
C ARG A 204 19.35 -7.58 10.39
N ASN A 205 18.49 -8.56 10.64
CA ASN A 205 18.87 -9.95 10.99
C ASN A 205 17.98 -11.00 10.30
N ARG A 206 17.31 -10.62 9.22
CA ARG A 206 16.40 -11.46 8.45
C ARG A 206 16.23 -10.91 7.04
N VAL A 207 15.60 -11.68 6.19
CA VAL A 207 15.11 -11.21 4.90
C VAL A 207 13.59 -11.30 4.83
N SER A 208 12.96 -10.29 4.25
CA SER A 208 11.58 -10.39 3.79
C SER A 208 11.59 -10.92 2.37
N THR A 209 10.96 -12.05 2.13
CA THR A 209 10.88 -12.63 0.79
C THR A 209 9.44 -12.96 0.44
N GLY A 210 9.12 -12.91 -0.83
CA GLY A 210 7.77 -13.22 -1.29
C GLY A 210 7.61 -13.25 -2.80
N LEU A 211 6.38 -13.50 -3.19
CA LEU A 211 5.91 -13.58 -4.56
C LEU A 211 4.55 -12.91 -4.67
N GLY A 212 4.41 -11.94 -5.57
CA GLY A 212 3.15 -11.32 -5.95
C GLY A 212 2.77 -11.64 -7.39
N VAL A 213 1.49 -11.92 -7.64
CA VAL A 213 0.96 -12.20 -8.99
C VAL A 213 -0.34 -11.44 -9.23
N TRP A 214 -0.54 -10.95 -10.45
CA TRP A 214 -1.75 -10.28 -10.88
C TRP A 214 -2.15 -10.71 -12.32
N PRO A 215 -3.44 -10.94 -12.62
CA PRO A 215 -4.53 -11.09 -11.66
C PRO A 215 -4.33 -12.28 -10.73
N SER A 216 -5.02 -12.28 -9.59
CA SER A 216 -4.78 -13.27 -8.54
C SER A 216 -5.00 -14.70 -9.04
N CYS A 217 -3.96 -15.53 -8.93
CA CYS A 217 -3.99 -16.98 -9.18
C CYS A 217 -3.46 -17.69 -7.94
N THR A 218 -4.35 -18.01 -7.01
CA THR A 218 -3.96 -18.54 -5.70
C THR A 218 -3.47 -20.00 -5.73
N LYS A 219 -3.86 -20.77 -6.75
CA LYS A 219 -3.61 -22.22 -6.77
C LYS A 219 -2.13 -22.61 -6.90
N THR A 220 -1.34 -21.83 -7.63
CA THR A 220 0.08 -22.15 -7.93
C THR A 220 1.08 -21.25 -7.19
N VAL A 221 0.62 -20.14 -6.61
CA VAL A 221 1.50 -19.12 -6.02
C VAL A 221 2.34 -19.68 -4.87
N ARG A 222 1.74 -20.51 -3.99
CA ARG A 222 2.47 -21.08 -2.86
C ARG A 222 3.55 -22.08 -3.32
N ALA A 223 3.26 -22.94 -4.30
CA ALA A 223 4.24 -23.86 -4.84
C ALA A 223 5.39 -23.11 -5.50
N ALA A 224 5.08 -22.16 -6.39
CA ALA A 224 6.08 -21.31 -7.04
C ALA A 224 6.93 -20.48 -6.06
N PHE A 225 6.38 -20.13 -4.91
CA PHE A 225 7.14 -19.46 -3.85
C PHE A 225 8.08 -20.44 -3.15
N LEU A 226 7.66 -21.67 -2.86
CA LEU A 226 8.52 -22.69 -2.27
C LEU A 226 9.67 -23.08 -3.23
N ASP A 227 9.39 -23.23 -4.52
CA ASP A 227 10.41 -23.49 -5.54
C ASP A 227 11.44 -22.35 -5.57
N PHE A 228 10.99 -21.11 -5.48
CA PHE A 228 11.88 -19.94 -5.41
C PHE A 228 12.76 -19.94 -4.17
N LEU A 229 12.21 -20.30 -3.02
CA LEU A 229 13.00 -20.39 -1.79
C LEU A 229 14.06 -21.48 -1.89
N GLN A 230 13.70 -22.63 -2.45
CA GLN A 230 14.65 -23.72 -2.70
C GLN A 230 15.76 -23.31 -3.68
N GLU A 231 15.40 -22.63 -4.79
CA GLU A 231 16.36 -22.06 -5.77
C GLU A 231 17.38 -21.13 -5.09
N LYS A 232 16.93 -20.37 -4.09
CA LYS A 232 17.77 -19.40 -3.36
C LYS A 232 18.42 -19.98 -2.09
N GLY A 233 18.27 -21.27 -1.82
CA GLY A 233 18.79 -21.90 -0.60
C GLY A 233 18.17 -21.36 0.69
N LEU A 234 16.95 -20.77 0.60
CA LEU A 234 16.22 -20.19 1.71
C LEU A 234 15.32 -21.24 2.37
N VAL A 235 15.47 -21.44 3.65
CA VAL A 235 14.61 -22.37 4.42
C VAL A 235 13.62 -21.55 5.24
N VAL A 236 12.34 -21.88 5.10
CA VAL A 236 11.27 -21.23 5.87
C VAL A 236 11.36 -21.67 7.33
N ASP A 237 11.68 -20.76 8.20
CA ASP A 237 11.67 -20.91 9.65
C ASP A 237 10.38 -20.32 10.27
N ARG A 238 9.64 -19.52 9.52
CA ARG A 238 8.41 -18.86 9.95
C ARG A 238 7.24 -19.18 9.01
N ARG A 239 6.03 -18.89 9.49
CA ARG A 239 4.80 -19.15 8.74
C ARG A 239 4.73 -18.34 7.45
N ILE A 240 4.51 -19.00 6.30
CA ILE A 240 4.12 -18.35 5.05
C ILE A 240 2.71 -17.78 5.21
N ARG A 241 2.57 -16.48 4.88
CA ARG A 241 1.29 -15.77 4.92
C ARG A 241 0.94 -15.28 3.52
N GLY A 242 -0.36 -15.27 3.21
CA GLY A 242 -0.86 -14.77 1.92
C GLY A 242 -1.96 -13.74 2.08
N GLY A 243 -2.06 -12.82 1.13
CA GLY A 243 -3.07 -11.76 1.12
C GLY A 243 -3.30 -11.17 -0.25
N HIS A 244 -4.45 -10.49 -0.39
CA HIS A 244 -4.78 -9.75 -1.61
C HIS A 244 -4.34 -8.29 -1.51
N ILE A 245 -4.02 -7.73 -2.68
CA ILE A 245 -3.71 -6.31 -2.88
C ILE A 245 -4.75 -5.78 -3.88
N PRO A 246 -5.50 -4.73 -3.56
CA PRO A 246 -6.53 -4.19 -4.45
C PRO A 246 -5.91 -3.24 -5.46
N LEU A 247 -5.83 -3.65 -6.72
CA LEU A 247 -5.25 -2.86 -7.81
C LEU A 247 -6.34 -2.16 -8.64
N GLY A 248 -6.10 -0.94 -9.05
CA GLY A 248 -6.97 -0.21 -9.98
C GLY A 248 -8.24 0.39 -9.39
N GLY A 249 -8.25 0.68 -8.09
CA GLY A 249 -9.42 1.15 -7.35
C GLY A 249 -9.90 2.59 -7.60
N ILE A 250 -9.12 3.44 -8.28
CA ILE A 250 -9.44 4.88 -8.47
C ILE A 250 -10.72 5.17 -9.26
N SER A 251 -11.24 4.21 -10.00
CA SER A 251 -12.50 4.32 -10.75
C SER A 251 -13.73 3.90 -9.94
N ARG A 252 -13.59 3.59 -8.66
CA ARG A 252 -14.65 3.08 -7.80
C ARG A 252 -15.09 4.14 -6.81
N PRO A 253 -16.39 4.15 -6.42
CA PRO A 253 -16.85 5.01 -5.35
C PRO A 253 -16.06 4.79 -4.06
N ALA A 254 -15.62 5.89 -3.45
CA ALA A 254 -14.91 5.89 -2.18
C ALA A 254 -15.66 6.66 -1.09
N VAL A 255 -16.84 7.22 -1.39
CA VAL A 255 -17.68 7.94 -0.43
C VAL A 255 -19.15 7.53 -0.53
N ASN A 256 -19.83 7.66 0.60
CA ASN A 256 -21.29 7.64 0.74
C ASN A 256 -21.69 8.62 1.85
N ASP A 257 -22.96 8.76 2.16
CA ASP A 257 -23.44 9.65 3.23
C ASP A 257 -22.73 9.35 4.55
N GLY A 258 -21.95 10.29 5.05
CA GLY A 258 -21.14 10.18 6.24
C GLY A 258 -19.97 9.19 6.19
N ILE A 259 -19.65 8.59 5.04
CA ILE A 259 -18.63 7.53 4.94
C ILE A 259 -17.58 7.88 3.90
N ILE A 260 -16.29 7.72 4.27
CA ILE A 260 -15.11 7.86 3.40
C ILE A 260 -14.30 6.57 3.48
N LEU A 261 -13.83 6.04 2.35
CA LEU A 261 -12.89 4.91 2.29
C LEU A 261 -11.47 5.41 2.00
N ALA A 262 -10.47 4.86 2.69
CA ALA A 262 -9.06 5.19 2.48
C ALA A 262 -8.18 3.94 2.35
N GLY A 263 -7.01 4.08 1.72
CA GLY A 263 -6.05 3.00 1.49
C GLY A 263 -6.65 1.81 0.73
N ASP A 264 -6.31 0.60 1.14
CA ASP A 264 -6.80 -0.64 0.52
C ASP A 264 -8.33 -0.77 0.57
N ALA A 265 -9.01 -0.19 1.56
CA ALA A 265 -10.46 -0.19 1.63
C ALA A 265 -11.09 0.58 0.46
N ALA A 266 -10.44 1.63 -0.02
CA ALA A 266 -10.79 2.33 -1.26
C ALA A 266 -10.24 1.66 -2.51
N GLY A 267 -9.21 0.80 -2.38
CA GLY A 267 -8.52 0.14 -3.47
C GLY A 267 -7.32 0.92 -3.99
N PHE A 268 -6.76 1.79 -3.17
CA PHE A 268 -5.63 2.63 -3.55
C PHE A 268 -4.31 1.91 -3.31
N ALA A 269 -3.91 1.09 -4.27
CA ALA A 269 -2.58 0.49 -4.36
C ALA A 269 -2.07 0.62 -5.79
N ASP A 270 -0.77 0.75 -5.92
CA ASP A 270 -0.08 0.87 -7.19
C ASP A 270 -0.20 -0.44 -7.98
N PRO A 271 -0.82 -0.43 -9.17
CA PRO A 271 -0.99 -1.65 -9.96
C PRO A 271 0.28 -2.13 -10.65
N PHE A 272 1.38 -1.37 -10.63
CA PHE A 272 2.66 -1.75 -11.23
C PHE A 272 3.63 -2.33 -10.19
N THR A 273 3.81 -1.64 -9.06
CA THR A 273 4.72 -2.07 -7.99
C THR A 273 4.04 -2.83 -6.86
N GLY A 274 2.72 -2.71 -6.70
CA GLY A 274 2.00 -3.23 -5.53
C GLY A 274 2.17 -2.36 -4.28
N GLU A 275 2.79 -1.16 -4.40
CA GLU A 275 2.94 -0.24 -3.28
C GLU A 275 1.56 0.25 -2.79
N GLY A 276 1.25 0.03 -1.52
CA GLY A 276 0.01 0.50 -0.89
C GLY A 276 0.23 1.56 0.17
N ILE A 277 1.39 1.59 0.84
CA ILE A 277 1.64 2.45 2.02
C ILE A 277 1.61 3.93 1.65
N ARG A 278 2.23 4.34 0.56
CA ARG A 278 2.20 5.72 0.04
C ARG A 278 0.76 6.22 -0.14
N TYR A 279 -0.05 5.44 -0.84
CA TYR A 279 -1.44 5.80 -1.12
C TYR A 279 -2.35 5.68 0.10
N ALA A 280 -2.02 4.79 1.03
CA ALA A 280 -2.71 4.70 2.32
C ALA A 280 -2.50 5.98 3.14
N ILE A 281 -1.27 6.46 3.26
CA ILE A 281 -0.93 7.71 3.95
C ILE A 281 -1.59 8.90 3.24
N ALA A 282 -1.43 9.03 1.92
CA ALA A 282 -1.99 10.12 1.13
C ALA A 282 -3.52 10.20 1.27
N SER A 283 -4.21 9.07 1.06
CA SER A 283 -5.67 9.02 1.16
C SER A 283 -6.17 9.22 2.59
N GLY A 284 -5.44 8.74 3.60
CA GLY A 284 -5.76 8.98 5.02
C GLY A 284 -5.74 10.47 5.36
N ARG A 285 -4.71 11.21 4.92
CA ARG A 285 -4.63 12.68 5.07
C ARG A 285 -5.76 13.41 4.35
N LEU A 286 -6.05 13.03 3.11
CA LEU A 286 -7.13 13.63 2.32
C LEU A 286 -8.52 13.33 2.92
N ALA A 287 -8.72 12.12 3.49
CA ALA A 287 -9.96 11.76 4.17
C ALA A 287 -10.18 12.61 5.42
N ALA A 288 -9.14 12.78 6.23
CA ALA A 288 -9.18 13.66 7.40
C ALA A 288 -9.46 15.11 6.99
N ALA A 289 -8.74 15.64 5.99
CA ALA A 289 -8.94 17.00 5.50
C ALA A 289 -10.38 17.25 5.02
N ALA A 290 -10.99 16.28 4.33
CA ALA A 290 -12.39 16.37 3.90
C ALA A 290 -13.35 16.37 5.10
N ALA A 291 -13.15 15.46 6.07
CA ALA A 291 -13.97 15.41 7.29
C ALA A 291 -13.86 16.72 8.07
N VAL A 292 -12.64 17.18 8.37
CA VAL A 292 -12.37 18.44 9.08
C VAL A 292 -13.03 19.63 8.38
N SER A 293 -12.84 19.76 7.06
CA SER A 293 -13.39 20.89 6.29
C SER A 293 -14.91 20.96 6.33
N LEU A 294 -15.60 19.82 6.29
CA LEU A 294 -17.05 19.79 6.35
C LEU A 294 -17.57 20.03 7.78
N LEU A 295 -16.96 19.35 8.77
CA LEU A 295 -17.43 19.39 10.14
C LEU A 295 -17.20 20.76 10.80
N SER A 296 -16.06 21.42 10.54
CA SER A 296 -15.76 22.76 11.06
C SER A 296 -16.68 23.85 10.49
N ARG A 297 -17.20 23.64 9.29
CA ARG A 297 -18.13 24.58 8.63
C ARG A 297 -19.61 24.20 8.85
N SER A 298 -19.87 23.17 9.65
CA SER A 298 -21.22 22.62 9.86
C SER A 298 -21.93 22.20 8.56
N VAL A 299 -21.15 21.84 7.52
CA VAL A 299 -21.68 21.33 6.26
C VAL A 299 -22.02 19.85 6.42
N PRO A 300 -23.21 19.40 6.02
CA PRO A 300 -23.59 17.99 6.12
C PRO A 300 -22.62 17.08 5.34
N PRO A 301 -22.09 16.00 5.96
CA PRO A 301 -21.17 15.09 5.30
C PRO A 301 -21.90 14.07 4.42
N ASN A 302 -22.80 14.54 3.55
CA ASN A 302 -23.48 13.72 2.57
C ASN A 302 -22.54 13.35 1.41
N ARG A 303 -22.94 12.39 0.57
CA ARG A 303 -22.18 11.91 -0.57
C ARG A 303 -21.74 13.02 -1.52
N GLN A 304 -22.60 14.01 -1.78
CA GLN A 304 -22.29 15.11 -2.68
C GLN A 304 -21.13 15.97 -2.13
N ASN A 305 -21.21 16.35 -0.86
CA ASN A 305 -20.19 17.19 -0.21
C ASN A 305 -18.89 16.41 0.00
N LEU A 306 -18.96 15.13 0.37
CA LEU A 306 -17.79 14.23 0.48
C LEU A 306 -17.14 13.92 -0.86
N GLY A 307 -17.80 14.16 -1.99
CA GLY A 307 -17.21 14.03 -3.33
C GLY A 307 -15.96 14.90 -3.55
N VAL A 308 -15.70 15.91 -2.72
CA VAL A 308 -14.44 16.66 -2.72
C VAL A 308 -13.24 15.75 -2.43
N TYR A 309 -13.39 14.78 -1.55
CA TYR A 309 -12.35 13.78 -1.26
C TYR A 309 -11.96 12.98 -2.51
N GLU A 310 -12.94 12.46 -3.26
CA GLU A 310 -12.66 11.70 -4.48
C GLU A 310 -11.95 12.55 -5.53
N ARG A 311 -12.36 13.81 -5.69
CA ARG A 311 -11.67 14.75 -6.57
C ARG A 311 -10.24 15.02 -6.14
N ASN A 312 -10.01 15.24 -4.86
CA ASN A 312 -8.68 15.49 -4.32
C ASN A 312 -7.77 14.25 -4.46
N CYS A 313 -8.28 13.04 -4.22
CA CYS A 313 -7.54 11.80 -4.49
C CYS A 313 -7.19 11.68 -5.98
N TYR A 314 -8.14 12.00 -6.88
CA TYR A 314 -7.88 11.94 -8.30
C TYR A 314 -6.77 12.91 -8.73
N HIS A 315 -6.79 14.14 -8.24
CA HIS A 315 -5.76 15.14 -8.56
C HIS A 315 -4.41 14.83 -7.92
N SER A 316 -4.40 14.32 -6.69
CA SER A 316 -3.16 14.03 -5.96
C SER A 316 -2.40 12.82 -6.54
N PHE A 317 -3.09 11.73 -6.83
CA PHE A 317 -2.46 10.47 -7.26
C PHE A 317 -3.30 9.62 -8.23
N GLY A 318 -4.58 9.93 -8.40
CA GLY A 318 -5.48 9.06 -9.15
C GLY A 318 -5.19 9.02 -10.65
N ALA A 319 -4.79 10.15 -11.23
CA ALA A 319 -4.39 10.21 -12.64
C ALA A 319 -3.11 9.39 -12.87
N ASP A 320 -2.20 9.40 -11.90
CA ASP A 320 -0.97 8.63 -11.93
C ASP A 320 -1.25 7.12 -11.78
N LEU A 321 -2.10 6.70 -10.85
CA LEU A 321 -2.54 5.30 -10.73
C LEU A 321 -3.22 4.77 -12.00
N LYS A 322 -3.94 5.62 -12.75
CA LYS A 322 -4.48 5.22 -14.06
C LYS A 322 -3.38 4.96 -15.08
N ALA A 323 -2.33 5.78 -15.11
CA ALA A 323 -1.18 5.56 -15.98
C ALA A 323 -0.42 4.29 -15.58
N ALA A 324 -0.20 4.06 -14.28
CA ALA A 324 0.38 2.83 -13.75
C ALA A 324 -0.44 1.59 -14.15
N LEU A 325 -1.77 1.67 -14.06
CA LEU A 325 -2.67 0.58 -14.48
C LEU A 325 -2.55 0.29 -15.98
N PHE A 326 -2.44 1.32 -16.80
CA PHE A 326 -2.25 1.17 -18.23
C PHE A 326 -0.91 0.47 -18.54
N ILE A 327 0.19 0.93 -17.94
CA ILE A 327 1.53 0.31 -18.09
C ILE A 327 1.47 -1.16 -17.62
N SER A 328 0.88 -1.45 -16.47
CA SER A 328 0.74 -2.83 -15.98
C SER A 328 -0.02 -3.73 -16.95
N ARG A 329 -1.08 -3.22 -17.59
CA ARG A 329 -1.81 -3.96 -18.63
C ARG A 329 -0.97 -4.22 -19.86
N LEU A 330 -0.12 -3.27 -20.27
CA LEU A 330 0.82 -3.52 -21.38
C LEU A 330 1.78 -4.66 -21.04
N PHE A 331 2.29 -4.71 -19.80
CA PHE A 331 3.13 -5.84 -19.35
C PHE A 331 2.36 -7.17 -19.33
N GLN A 332 1.05 -7.18 -19.06
CA GLN A 332 0.23 -8.40 -19.16
C GLN A 332 0.13 -8.93 -20.60
N TYR A 333 -0.02 -8.03 -21.56
CA TYR A 333 -0.20 -8.43 -22.97
C TYR A 333 1.13 -8.70 -23.68
N PHE A 334 2.19 -7.96 -23.34
CA PHE A 334 3.50 -8.00 -24.03
C PHE A 334 4.68 -8.23 -23.06
N PRO A 335 4.62 -9.21 -22.14
CA PRO A 335 5.59 -9.33 -21.05
C PRO A 335 7.03 -9.54 -21.56
N ARG A 336 7.23 -10.41 -22.59
CA ARG A 336 8.57 -10.71 -23.12
C ARG A 336 9.21 -9.49 -23.77
N VAL A 337 8.45 -8.72 -24.56
CA VAL A 337 8.93 -7.53 -25.25
C VAL A 337 9.30 -6.47 -24.23
N LEU A 338 8.40 -6.15 -23.31
CA LEU A 338 8.62 -5.08 -22.33
C LEU A 338 9.71 -5.44 -21.31
N LEU A 339 9.73 -6.66 -20.80
CA LEU A 339 10.83 -7.12 -19.94
C LEU A 339 12.15 -7.11 -20.72
N GLY A 340 12.15 -7.55 -22.00
CA GLY A 340 13.33 -7.45 -22.86
C GLY A 340 13.86 -6.00 -22.97
N MET A 341 12.98 -5.04 -23.22
CA MET A 341 13.35 -3.61 -23.27
C MET A 341 13.93 -3.11 -21.95
N PHE A 342 13.31 -3.45 -20.83
CA PHE A 342 13.76 -3.06 -19.49
C PHE A 342 15.12 -3.68 -19.13
N PHE A 343 15.38 -4.91 -19.54
CA PHE A 343 16.65 -5.61 -19.22
C PHE A 343 17.75 -5.45 -20.27
N ASN A 344 17.50 -4.76 -21.37
CA ASN A 344 18.52 -4.41 -22.36
C ASN A 344 19.16 -3.03 -22.09
N SER A 345 18.60 -2.24 -21.19
CA SER A 345 19.11 -0.92 -20.80
C SER A 345 18.83 -0.64 -19.34
N ARG A 346 19.69 0.12 -18.67
CA ARG A 346 19.52 0.54 -17.28
C ARG A 346 18.46 1.65 -17.12
N GLU A 347 18.29 2.46 -18.16
CA GLU A 347 17.49 3.67 -18.15
C GLU A 347 16.02 3.45 -17.72
N PRO A 348 15.27 2.44 -18.26
CA PRO A 348 13.87 2.24 -17.86
C PRO A 348 13.71 1.91 -16.36
N PHE A 349 14.66 1.17 -15.77
CA PHE A 349 14.64 0.89 -14.34
C PHE A 349 14.99 2.12 -13.53
N ALA A 350 16.03 2.89 -13.93
CA ALA A 350 16.43 4.12 -13.26
C ALA A 350 15.26 5.12 -13.22
N GLU A 351 14.56 5.32 -14.35
CA GLU A 351 13.36 6.17 -14.42
C GLU A 351 12.21 5.64 -13.54
N SER A 352 12.01 4.31 -13.50
CA SER A 352 10.98 3.72 -12.65
C SER A 352 11.29 3.89 -11.15
N LEU A 353 12.56 3.82 -10.74
CA LEU A 353 12.97 4.02 -9.34
C LEU A 353 12.79 5.47 -8.89
N GLN A 354 12.88 6.44 -9.78
CA GLN A 354 12.60 7.85 -9.48
C GLN A 354 11.13 8.07 -9.04
N ILE A 355 10.19 7.21 -9.45
CA ILE A 355 8.81 7.25 -8.96
C ILE A 355 8.77 6.94 -7.45
N LEU A 356 9.58 5.97 -7.00
CA LEU A 356 9.68 5.62 -5.58
C LEU A 356 10.38 6.71 -4.76
N GLN A 357 11.26 7.51 -5.40
CA GLN A 357 11.85 8.71 -4.80
C GLN A 357 10.89 9.91 -4.79
N GLY A 358 9.84 9.88 -5.61
CA GLY A 358 8.88 10.99 -5.76
C GLY A 358 9.37 12.10 -6.69
N HIS A 359 10.41 11.86 -7.49
CA HIS A 359 10.97 12.82 -8.44
C HIS A 359 10.22 12.84 -9.77
N THR A 360 9.53 11.75 -10.10
CA THR A 360 8.73 11.61 -11.32
C THR A 360 7.42 10.86 -11.02
N ASP A 361 6.55 10.76 -12.03
CA ASP A 361 5.28 10.02 -11.96
C ASP A 361 5.11 9.05 -13.15
N TYR A 362 4.11 8.17 -13.11
CA TYR A 362 3.85 7.20 -14.19
C TYR A 362 3.44 7.86 -15.50
N ARG A 363 2.89 9.06 -15.49
CA ARG A 363 2.55 9.80 -16.71
C ARG A 363 3.82 10.30 -17.41
N GLN A 364 4.81 10.72 -16.63
CA GLN A 364 6.13 11.12 -17.13
C GLN A 364 6.91 9.88 -17.62
N LEU A 365 6.93 8.78 -16.86
CA LEU A 365 7.50 7.51 -17.28
C LEU A 365 6.87 7.01 -18.60
N TYR A 366 5.55 7.08 -18.73
CA TYR A 366 4.86 6.68 -19.96
C TYR A 366 5.29 7.52 -21.17
N ARG A 367 5.39 8.84 -21.01
CA ARG A 367 5.90 9.74 -22.06
C ARG A 367 7.33 9.41 -22.41
N TRP A 368 8.17 9.23 -21.40
CA TRP A 368 9.57 8.85 -21.59
C TRP A 368 9.70 7.53 -22.36
N LEU A 369 8.93 6.50 -22.00
CA LEU A 369 8.89 5.22 -22.72
C LEU A 369 8.48 5.41 -24.17
N LEU A 370 7.45 6.21 -24.48
CA LEU A 370 7.03 6.48 -25.86
C LEU A 370 8.15 7.07 -26.70
N TRP A 371 8.90 8.03 -26.17
CA TRP A 371 10.00 8.68 -26.90
C TRP A 371 11.20 7.76 -27.11
N HIS A 372 11.52 6.90 -26.16
CA HIS A 372 12.70 6.05 -26.19
C HIS A 372 12.46 4.64 -26.77
N THR A 373 11.19 4.22 -26.92
CA THR A 373 10.83 2.90 -27.47
C THR A 373 11.54 2.54 -28.79
N PRO A 374 11.67 3.42 -29.81
CA PRO A 374 12.36 3.06 -31.05
C PRO A 374 13.84 2.70 -30.83
N GLY A 375 14.52 3.41 -29.93
CA GLY A 375 15.91 3.12 -29.57
C GLY A 375 16.08 1.86 -28.73
N LEU A 376 15.18 1.64 -27.79
CA LEU A 376 15.18 0.46 -26.91
C LEU A 376 14.88 -0.83 -27.68
N LEU A 377 13.97 -0.80 -28.65
CA LEU A 377 13.66 -1.94 -29.52
C LEU A 377 14.86 -2.30 -30.43
N ARG A 378 15.57 -1.32 -30.98
CA ARG A 378 16.78 -1.58 -31.80
C ARG A 378 17.90 -2.26 -31.04
N ARG A 379 17.99 -2.06 -29.72
CA ARG A 379 18.97 -2.72 -28.84
C ARG A 379 18.50 -4.12 -28.40
N SER A 380 17.26 -4.49 -28.72
CA SER A 380 16.61 -5.76 -28.29
C SER A 380 16.63 -6.83 -29.41
N ILE A 381 17.00 -6.45 -30.65
CA ILE A 381 17.22 -7.29 -31.82
C ILE A 381 18.73 -7.48 -32.00
#